data_382e3c029d1777d221efeeba62343001
#
_entry.id   382e3c029d1777d221efeeba62343001
#
_cell.length_a   1.000
_cell.length_b   1.000
_cell.length_c   1.000
_cell.angle_alpha   90.00
_cell.angle_beta   90.00
_cell.angle_gamma   90.00
#
_symmetry.space_group_name_H-M   'P 1'
#
loop_
_entity.id
_entity.type
_entity.pdbx_description
1 polymer ?
#
loop_
_entity_poly.entity_id
_entity_poly.type
_entity_poly.pdbx_seq_one_letter_code
_entity_poly.pdbx_strand_id
1 'polypeptide(L)'
;KGYKQGGICSEGIIPVVSADERIHYLTETGETAFYLLPYQGKEFLCVSPFFTEQRAWFRLENRKCGYIDPQGNVVIEPIYDNAFPFHEGKAIVYNKEADKWLVIDPNGKELFEASSNGYQQYSYTFFENGYCLIENFLLNEKGEKAQRFPSNIYSISPFIDNVALFQDSKTGLWGQLNIEGESIGEPKYSRALGIIDDWIYVADTIANLRDEWDNQYMNVYAINSKGEIKNKIENVSCFYPLSQYAIMAENEKYYFADKKGNPIDNNSYYKISVPPFTDAPSYSPFWSSLIAPHSMSDYDAWGVVTNYIDEKKTLASIFDKLTSDGIDSLKMGQTISRIMDLYNIKQMPANGMVDLHNRDWGINQVFATYSVGILYKCKCAIVIKVEINASASPIGDNPQRLFDAIPQYLTETLGLKREDENLYRSEDACYDIVYYEGENSFFLMSKAITEK
;
A
#
# COMPACT_ATOMS: atom_id res chain seq x y z
N LYS A 1 -16.36 2.59 7.05
CA LYS A 1 -15.75 3.86 7.49
C LYS A 1 -15.07 3.62 8.84
N GLY A 2 -13.76 3.88 8.95
CA GLY A 2 -13.03 3.70 10.21
C GLY A 2 -12.00 2.56 10.19
N TYR A 3 -11.70 1.99 9.04
CA TYR A 3 -10.65 0.99 8.88
C TYR A 3 -9.40 1.61 8.26
N LYS A 4 -8.22 1.19 8.73
CA LYS A 4 -6.93 1.61 8.18
C LYS A 4 -6.58 0.88 6.88
N GLN A 5 -6.96 -0.40 6.80
CA GLN A 5 -6.73 -1.26 5.65
C GLN A 5 -7.91 -2.21 5.46
N GLY A 6 -8.08 -2.70 4.24
CA GLY A 6 -9.05 -3.73 3.89
C GLY A 6 -8.52 -4.62 2.77
N GLY A 7 -8.88 -5.88 2.82
CA GLY A 7 -8.60 -6.85 1.76
C GLY A 7 -9.74 -6.98 0.77
N ILE A 8 -9.77 -8.11 0.11
CA ILE A 8 -10.74 -8.45 -0.93
C ILE A 8 -11.84 -9.31 -0.31
N CYS A 9 -13.08 -9.03 -0.69
CA CYS A 9 -14.19 -9.92 -0.34
C CYS A 9 -14.01 -11.25 -1.06
N SER A 10 -13.83 -12.30 -0.28
CA SER A 10 -13.69 -13.66 -0.77
C SER A 10 -14.37 -14.61 0.19
N GLU A 11 -15.07 -15.58 -0.35
CA GLU A 11 -15.80 -16.58 0.43
C GLU A 11 -16.71 -15.97 1.52
N GLY A 12 -17.28 -14.77 1.21
CA GLY A 12 -18.24 -14.08 2.08
C GLY A 12 -17.64 -13.21 3.17
N ILE A 13 -16.32 -13.08 3.26
CA ILE A 13 -15.63 -12.31 4.30
C ILE A 13 -14.51 -11.43 3.76
N ILE A 14 -14.23 -10.36 4.50
CA ILE A 14 -13.25 -9.34 4.15
C ILE A 14 -12.32 -9.11 5.34
N PRO A 15 -11.02 -9.33 5.25
CA PRO A 15 -10.08 -8.93 6.29
C PRO A 15 -9.93 -7.41 6.32
N VAL A 16 -9.89 -6.84 7.52
CA VAL A 16 -9.68 -5.40 7.72
C VAL A 16 -8.77 -5.14 8.92
N VAL A 17 -8.13 -3.98 8.93
CA VAL A 17 -7.43 -3.43 10.09
C VAL A 17 -8.23 -2.25 10.62
N SER A 18 -8.68 -2.33 11.86
CA SER A 18 -9.41 -1.27 12.54
C SER A 18 -8.52 -0.08 12.92
N ALA A 19 -9.14 1.00 13.36
CA ALA A 19 -8.41 2.20 13.78
C ALA A 19 -7.48 1.96 14.99
N ASP A 20 -7.81 0.97 15.84
CA ASP A 20 -7.01 0.50 16.97
C ASP A 20 -5.99 -0.60 16.59
N GLU A 21 -5.71 -0.74 15.29
CA GLU A 21 -4.67 -1.62 14.73
C GLU A 21 -4.91 -3.13 14.92
N ARG A 22 -6.17 -3.53 15.06
CA ARG A 22 -6.52 -4.95 15.16
C ARG A 22 -6.99 -5.51 13.83
N ILE A 23 -6.53 -6.71 13.52
CA ILE A 23 -7.04 -7.47 12.39
C ILE A 23 -8.35 -8.15 12.79
N HIS A 24 -9.39 -7.94 11.98
CA HIS A 24 -10.64 -8.68 12.08
C HIS A 24 -11.28 -8.86 10.71
N TYR A 25 -12.31 -9.65 10.66
CA TYR A 25 -12.98 -9.98 9.42
C TYR A 25 -14.41 -9.48 9.44
N LEU A 26 -14.84 -8.91 8.32
CA LEU A 26 -16.21 -8.45 8.09
C LEU A 26 -16.93 -9.43 7.17
N THR A 27 -18.24 -9.48 7.28
CA THR A 27 -19.11 -10.10 6.28
C THR A 27 -19.23 -9.19 5.05
N GLU A 28 -19.80 -9.69 3.97
CA GLU A 28 -20.15 -8.90 2.76
C GLU A 28 -21.06 -7.70 3.07
N THR A 29 -21.85 -7.78 4.14
CA THR A 29 -22.72 -6.68 4.58
C THR A 29 -21.99 -5.64 5.43
N GLY A 30 -20.71 -5.86 5.73
CA GLY A 30 -19.89 -4.98 6.54
C GLY A 30 -20.04 -5.16 8.06
N GLU A 31 -20.72 -6.21 8.50
CA GLU A 31 -20.80 -6.59 9.91
C GLU A 31 -19.55 -7.36 10.33
N THR A 32 -19.13 -7.26 11.59
CA THR A 32 -17.99 -8.01 12.08
C THR A 32 -18.34 -9.50 12.12
N ALA A 33 -17.60 -10.31 11.37
CA ALA A 33 -17.70 -11.76 11.41
C ALA A 33 -16.95 -12.34 12.63
N PHE A 34 -15.68 -11.97 12.78
CA PHE A 34 -14.86 -12.37 13.94
C PHE A 34 -13.62 -11.46 14.07
N TYR A 35 -13.03 -11.49 15.26
CA TYR A 35 -11.74 -10.88 15.57
C TYR A 35 -10.65 -11.95 15.64
N LEU A 36 -9.47 -11.66 15.11
CA LEU A 36 -8.29 -12.48 15.38
C LEU A 36 -7.76 -12.16 16.76
N LEU A 37 -7.78 -13.16 17.62
CA LEU A 37 -7.19 -13.10 18.96
C LEU A 37 -5.78 -13.69 18.93
N PRO A 38 -4.86 -13.25 19.80
CA PRO A 38 -3.50 -13.78 19.86
C PRO A 38 -3.48 -15.30 19.88
N TYR A 39 -2.68 -15.92 19.02
CA TYR A 39 -2.54 -17.36 18.97
C TYR A 39 -1.37 -17.83 19.82
N GLN A 40 -1.62 -18.67 20.83
CA GLN A 40 -0.61 -19.11 21.79
C GLN A 40 0.20 -17.95 22.41
N GLY A 41 -0.47 -16.82 22.70
CA GLY A 41 0.14 -15.63 23.26
C GLY A 41 0.97 -14.79 22.30
N LYS A 42 0.86 -15.04 20.98
CA LYS A 42 1.54 -14.28 19.92
C LYS A 42 0.54 -13.54 19.06
N GLU A 43 0.82 -12.27 18.78
CA GLU A 43 -0.01 -11.43 17.93
C GLU A 43 0.12 -11.79 16.44
N PHE A 44 -0.96 -11.57 15.70
CA PHE A 44 -0.96 -11.67 14.25
C PHE A 44 -0.25 -10.44 13.65
N LEU A 45 0.89 -10.66 13.00
CA LEU A 45 1.63 -9.61 12.32
C LEU A 45 0.93 -9.19 11.02
N CYS A 46 0.46 -10.17 10.25
CA CYS A 46 -0.30 -9.94 9.02
C CYS A 46 -1.09 -11.19 8.61
N VAL A 47 -2.05 -10.99 7.72
CA VAL A 47 -2.88 -12.06 7.14
C VAL A 47 -2.98 -11.89 5.62
N SER A 48 -3.34 -12.98 4.95
CA SER A 48 -3.75 -12.95 3.55
C SER A 48 -4.89 -11.95 3.34
N PRO A 49 -4.86 -11.18 2.25
CA PRO A 49 -5.93 -10.23 1.94
C PRO A 49 -7.25 -10.89 1.53
N PHE A 50 -7.30 -12.19 1.41
CA PHE A 50 -8.46 -12.97 0.96
C PHE A 50 -8.33 -14.43 1.37
N PHE A 51 -9.44 -15.14 1.31
CA PHE A 51 -9.52 -16.59 1.42
C PHE A 51 -9.52 -17.25 0.04
N THR A 52 -8.91 -18.39 -0.06
CA THR A 52 -9.03 -19.34 -1.16
C THR A 52 -9.19 -20.75 -0.60
N GLU A 53 -10.15 -21.50 -1.12
CA GLU A 53 -10.39 -22.89 -0.73
C GLU A 53 -10.51 -23.07 0.81
N GLN A 54 -11.25 -22.15 1.43
CA GLN A 54 -11.47 -22.12 2.88
C GLN A 54 -10.18 -21.91 3.69
N ARG A 55 -9.16 -21.30 3.14
CA ARG A 55 -7.86 -21.05 3.78
C ARG A 55 -7.38 -19.64 3.52
N ALA A 56 -6.88 -18.99 4.58
CA ALA A 56 -6.10 -17.77 4.48
C ALA A 56 -4.80 -17.95 5.26
N TRP A 57 -3.68 -17.67 4.64
CA TRP A 57 -2.43 -17.71 5.36
C TRP A 57 -2.31 -16.50 6.31
N PHE A 58 -1.58 -16.68 7.38
CA PHE A 58 -1.23 -15.62 8.33
C PHE A 58 0.23 -15.72 8.75
N ARG A 59 0.74 -14.64 9.34
CA ARG A 59 2.07 -14.59 9.95
C ARG A 59 1.96 -14.02 11.35
N LEU A 60 2.60 -14.66 12.32
CA LEU A 60 2.70 -14.18 13.69
C LEU A 60 3.94 -13.28 13.89
N GLU A 61 4.01 -12.58 15.02
CA GLU A 61 5.14 -11.71 15.40
C GLU A 61 6.51 -12.44 15.44
N ASN A 62 6.52 -13.75 15.68
CA ASN A 62 7.72 -14.58 15.55
C ASN A 62 8.09 -14.94 14.10
N ARG A 63 7.41 -14.31 13.12
CA ARG A 63 7.55 -14.49 11.67
C ARG A 63 7.20 -15.86 11.14
N LYS A 64 6.57 -16.72 11.93
CA LYS A 64 6.07 -18.01 11.45
C LYS A 64 4.69 -17.87 10.84
N CYS A 65 4.47 -18.59 9.74
CA CYS A 65 3.25 -18.60 8.95
C CYS A 65 2.47 -19.90 9.16
N GLY A 66 1.16 -19.79 9.19
CA GLY A 66 0.20 -20.88 9.21
C GLY A 66 -1.05 -20.50 8.43
N TYR A 67 -2.15 -21.23 8.62
CA TYR A 67 -3.41 -20.96 7.94
C TYR A 67 -4.59 -21.00 8.91
N ILE A 68 -5.53 -20.09 8.66
CA ILE A 68 -6.84 -20.05 9.32
C ILE A 68 -7.95 -20.47 8.37
N ASP A 69 -9.07 -20.91 8.94
CA ASP A 69 -10.34 -21.13 8.25
C ASP A 69 -11.21 -19.84 8.26
N PRO A 70 -12.34 -19.79 7.51
CA PRO A 70 -13.24 -18.64 7.50
C PRO A 70 -13.96 -18.37 8.83
N GLN A 71 -13.78 -19.19 9.83
CA GLN A 71 -14.24 -18.98 11.20
C GLN A 71 -13.16 -18.41 12.12
N GLY A 72 -11.93 -18.23 11.58
CA GLY A 72 -10.78 -17.69 12.31
C GLY A 72 -10.01 -18.73 13.13
N ASN A 73 -10.32 -20.03 12.98
CA ASN A 73 -9.57 -21.08 13.65
C ASN A 73 -8.26 -21.37 12.92
N VAL A 74 -7.17 -21.53 13.67
CA VAL A 74 -5.91 -22.02 13.10
C VAL A 74 -6.07 -23.50 12.72
N VAL A 75 -5.93 -23.78 11.42
CA VAL A 75 -6.10 -25.14 10.86
C VAL A 75 -4.77 -25.74 10.38
N ILE A 76 -3.78 -24.92 10.13
CA ILE A 76 -2.40 -25.34 9.89
C ILE A 76 -1.49 -24.50 10.80
N GLU A 77 -0.73 -25.19 11.65
CA GLU A 77 0.14 -24.58 12.65
C GLU A 77 1.17 -23.61 12.02
N PRO A 78 1.51 -22.51 12.69
CA PRO A 78 2.47 -21.53 12.23
C PRO A 78 3.93 -22.01 12.38
N ILE A 79 4.33 -22.95 11.52
CA ILE A 79 5.67 -23.56 11.52
C ILE A 79 6.51 -23.14 10.33
N TYR A 80 5.91 -22.58 9.28
CA TYR A 80 6.60 -22.16 8.07
C TYR A 80 7.15 -20.73 8.16
N ASP A 81 8.19 -20.42 7.38
CA ASP A 81 8.78 -19.07 7.31
C ASP A 81 8.14 -18.22 6.22
N ASN A 82 7.53 -18.85 5.22
CA ASN A 82 6.67 -18.21 4.23
C ASN A 82 5.54 -19.14 3.82
N ALA A 83 4.42 -18.55 3.36
CA ALA A 83 3.23 -19.28 2.97
C ALA A 83 2.47 -18.52 1.88
N PHE A 84 1.92 -19.26 0.92
CA PHE A 84 1.15 -18.74 -0.19
C PHE A 84 -0.28 -19.27 -0.16
N PRO A 85 -1.24 -18.63 -0.85
CA PRO A 85 -2.62 -19.09 -0.91
C PRO A 85 -2.76 -20.52 -1.44
N PHE A 86 -3.81 -21.19 -0.99
CA PHE A 86 -4.25 -22.46 -1.57
C PHE A 86 -4.88 -22.25 -2.94
N HIS A 87 -4.54 -23.11 -3.88
CA HIS A 87 -5.21 -23.19 -5.17
C HIS A 87 -5.08 -24.61 -5.72
N GLU A 88 -6.16 -25.15 -6.29
CA GLU A 88 -6.26 -26.54 -6.75
C GLU A 88 -5.85 -27.56 -5.66
N GLY A 89 -6.27 -27.32 -4.42
CA GLY A 89 -6.00 -28.19 -3.27
C GLY A 89 -4.55 -28.20 -2.80
N LYS A 90 -3.75 -27.22 -3.18
CA LYS A 90 -2.31 -27.15 -2.87
C LYS A 90 -1.89 -25.75 -2.47
N ALA A 91 -0.94 -25.65 -1.54
CA ALA A 91 -0.24 -24.41 -1.23
C ALA A 91 1.27 -24.64 -1.21
N ILE A 92 2.01 -23.59 -1.54
CA ILE A 92 3.46 -23.59 -1.45
C ILE A 92 3.89 -22.89 -0.17
N VAL A 93 4.77 -23.52 0.58
CA VAL A 93 5.30 -22.99 1.84
C VAL A 93 6.81 -23.10 1.88
N TYR A 94 7.48 -22.21 2.62
CA TYR A 94 8.92 -22.26 2.82
C TYR A 94 9.27 -22.67 4.25
N ASN A 95 10.15 -23.64 4.38
CA ASN A 95 10.74 -24.08 5.65
C ASN A 95 12.23 -23.70 5.64
N LYS A 96 12.58 -22.66 6.41
CA LYS A 96 13.95 -22.15 6.48
C LYS A 96 14.93 -23.11 7.11
N GLU A 97 14.51 -23.91 8.10
CA GLU A 97 15.39 -24.88 8.77
C GLU A 97 15.84 -25.98 7.81
N ALA A 98 14.92 -26.43 6.95
CA ALA A 98 15.22 -27.42 5.92
C ALA A 98 15.76 -26.80 4.63
N ASP A 99 15.71 -25.45 4.49
CA ASP A 99 16.00 -24.69 3.28
C ASP A 99 15.25 -25.20 2.04
N LYS A 100 13.93 -25.43 2.23
CA LYS A 100 13.08 -26.07 1.21
C LYS A 100 11.78 -25.34 1.00
N TRP A 101 11.38 -25.30 -0.25
CA TRP A 101 10.01 -25.01 -0.65
C TRP A 101 9.23 -26.32 -0.76
N LEU A 102 8.12 -26.40 -0.06
CA LEU A 102 7.27 -27.57 0.05
C LEU A 102 5.90 -27.28 -0.52
N VAL A 103 5.27 -28.29 -1.10
CA VAL A 103 3.85 -28.26 -1.46
C VAL A 103 3.09 -29.04 -0.41
N ILE A 104 2.04 -28.43 0.14
CA ILE A 104 1.19 -29.00 1.17
C ILE A 104 -0.26 -29.10 0.69
N ASP A 105 -1.02 -30.04 1.28
CA ASP A 105 -2.46 -30.15 1.11
C ASP A 105 -3.22 -29.22 2.11
N PRO A 106 -4.56 -29.05 2.02
CA PRO A 106 -5.34 -28.19 2.91
C PRO A 106 -5.34 -28.62 4.39
N ASN A 107 -4.79 -29.78 4.72
CA ASN A 107 -4.60 -30.26 6.09
C ASN A 107 -3.16 -30.05 6.61
N GLY A 108 -2.31 -29.42 5.81
CA GLY A 108 -0.90 -29.17 6.14
C GLY A 108 0.01 -30.39 5.91
N LYS A 109 -0.48 -31.45 5.26
CA LYS A 109 0.35 -32.60 4.92
C LYS A 109 1.25 -32.26 3.73
N GLU A 110 2.54 -32.51 3.89
CA GLU A 110 3.52 -32.38 2.81
C GLU A 110 3.22 -33.39 1.70
N LEU A 111 3.14 -32.89 0.47
CA LEU A 111 2.93 -33.68 -0.73
C LEU A 111 4.26 -33.98 -1.43
N PHE A 112 5.05 -32.96 -1.66
CA PHE A 112 6.40 -33.10 -2.27
C PHE A 112 7.21 -31.80 -2.07
N GLU A 113 8.52 -31.89 -2.34
CA GLU A 113 9.44 -30.75 -2.38
C GLU A 113 9.37 -30.06 -3.74
N ALA A 114 9.07 -28.75 -3.72
CA ALA A 114 8.96 -27.96 -4.93
C ALA A 114 10.34 -27.46 -5.41
N SER A 115 11.20 -27.02 -4.49
CA SER A 115 12.57 -26.58 -4.76
C SER A 115 13.42 -26.71 -3.50
N SER A 116 14.69 -27.08 -3.70
CA SER A 116 15.72 -27.08 -2.65
C SER A 116 16.52 -25.78 -2.57
N ASN A 117 16.11 -24.74 -3.32
CA ASN A 117 16.75 -23.44 -3.30
C ASN A 117 15.89 -22.45 -2.56
N GLY A 118 16.37 -21.92 -1.44
CA GLY A 118 15.65 -20.95 -0.60
C GLY A 118 15.38 -19.62 -1.27
N TYR A 119 15.98 -19.37 -2.44
CA TYR A 119 15.81 -18.12 -3.19
C TYR A 119 14.95 -18.35 -4.44
N GLN A 120 13.75 -17.77 -4.46
CA GLN A 120 12.90 -17.77 -5.64
C GLN A 120 12.95 -16.41 -6.34
N GLN A 121 13.51 -16.38 -7.52
CA GLN A 121 13.69 -15.15 -8.29
C GLN A 121 12.49 -14.83 -9.20
N TYR A 122 11.70 -15.84 -9.60
CA TYR A 122 10.57 -15.67 -10.54
C TYR A 122 9.47 -16.65 -10.17
N SER A 123 8.37 -16.18 -9.57
CA SER A 123 7.36 -17.17 -9.24
C SER A 123 6.00 -16.59 -8.97
N TYR A 124 5.05 -17.06 -9.68
CA TYR A 124 3.78 -17.26 -9.06
C TYR A 124 3.81 -18.60 -8.33
N THR A 125 3.41 -18.57 -7.10
CA THR A 125 3.60 -19.67 -6.17
C THR A 125 2.25 -20.30 -5.83
N PHE A 126 1.51 -20.69 -6.87
CA PHE A 126 0.26 -21.44 -6.76
C PHE A 126 0.11 -22.37 -7.97
N PHE A 127 -0.74 -23.37 -7.83
CA PHE A 127 -1.09 -24.25 -8.91
C PHE A 127 -2.21 -23.64 -9.76
N GLU A 128 -2.10 -23.78 -11.05
CA GLU A 128 -3.12 -23.39 -12.01
C GLU A 128 -3.09 -24.41 -13.18
N ASN A 129 -4.26 -25.00 -13.48
CA ASN A 129 -4.37 -26.07 -14.47
C ASN A 129 -3.41 -27.25 -14.23
N GLY A 130 -3.21 -27.62 -12.96
CA GLY A 130 -2.33 -28.71 -12.55
C GLY A 130 -0.83 -28.40 -12.58
N TYR A 131 -0.44 -27.14 -12.79
CA TYR A 131 0.97 -26.74 -12.84
C TYR A 131 1.24 -25.53 -11.94
N CYS A 132 2.46 -25.45 -11.42
CA CYS A 132 2.98 -24.21 -10.86
C CYS A 132 4.35 -23.87 -11.46
N LEU A 133 4.68 -22.58 -11.54
CA LEU A 133 5.98 -22.13 -12.02
C LEU A 133 6.91 -21.91 -10.83
N ILE A 134 8.00 -22.66 -10.80
CA ILE A 134 9.06 -22.50 -9.82
C ILE A 134 10.39 -22.34 -10.54
N GLU A 135 11.08 -21.24 -10.25
CA GLU A 135 12.26 -20.84 -11.01
C GLU A 135 11.90 -20.67 -12.51
N ASN A 136 12.42 -21.51 -13.39
CA ASN A 136 12.08 -21.52 -14.80
C ASN A 136 11.53 -22.89 -15.27
N PHE A 137 10.88 -23.61 -14.36
CA PHE A 137 10.24 -24.89 -14.63
C PHE A 137 8.77 -24.86 -14.26
N LEU A 138 7.94 -25.49 -15.08
CA LEU A 138 6.63 -25.92 -14.66
C LEU A 138 6.77 -27.23 -13.86
N LEU A 139 6.25 -27.22 -12.64
CA LEU A 139 6.04 -28.44 -11.86
C LEU A 139 4.60 -28.90 -12.05
N ASN A 140 4.42 -30.18 -12.33
CA ASN A 140 3.09 -30.79 -12.34
C ASN A 140 2.61 -31.12 -10.90
N GLU A 141 1.39 -31.62 -10.78
CA GLU A 141 0.77 -32.01 -9.52
C GLU A 141 1.52 -33.09 -8.73
N LYS A 142 2.45 -33.82 -9.35
CA LYS A 142 3.29 -34.83 -8.72
C LYS A 142 4.67 -34.30 -8.31
N GLY A 143 4.95 -33.01 -8.56
CA GLY A 143 6.26 -32.41 -8.31
C GLY A 143 7.29 -32.73 -9.38
N GLU A 144 6.87 -33.27 -10.54
CA GLU A 144 7.77 -33.55 -11.65
C GLU A 144 7.96 -32.29 -12.49
N LYS A 145 9.20 -32.02 -12.92
CA LYS A 145 9.52 -30.92 -13.84
C LYS A 145 9.00 -31.24 -15.23
N ALA A 146 7.87 -30.63 -15.60
CA ALA A 146 7.19 -30.90 -16.85
C ALA A 146 7.79 -30.14 -18.03
N GLN A 147 8.07 -28.84 -17.85
CA GLN A 147 8.56 -27.97 -18.92
C GLN A 147 9.59 -26.98 -18.38
N ARG A 148 10.64 -26.74 -19.16
CA ARG A 148 11.61 -25.67 -18.92
C ARG A 148 11.43 -24.57 -19.94
N PHE A 149 11.36 -23.33 -19.47
CA PHE A 149 11.20 -22.17 -20.33
C PHE A 149 12.54 -21.62 -20.86
N PRO A 150 12.51 -20.91 -22.00
CA PRO A 150 13.68 -20.25 -22.55
C PRO A 150 14.30 -19.23 -21.59
N SER A 151 15.63 -19.12 -21.60
CA SER A 151 16.40 -18.22 -20.72
C SER A 151 16.21 -16.72 -21.04
N ASN A 152 15.58 -16.38 -22.17
CA ASN A 152 15.29 -15.00 -22.54
C ASN A 152 13.97 -14.49 -21.96
N ILE A 153 13.28 -15.25 -21.13
CA ILE A 153 12.12 -14.78 -20.37
C ILE A 153 12.62 -14.07 -19.13
N TYR A 154 12.28 -12.78 -19.02
CA TYR A 154 12.57 -11.96 -17.84
C TYR A 154 11.50 -12.11 -16.76
N SER A 155 10.25 -12.14 -17.16
CA SER A 155 9.11 -12.32 -16.27
C SER A 155 8.02 -13.12 -16.99
N ILE A 156 7.23 -13.87 -16.24
CA ILE A 156 6.15 -14.70 -16.79
C ILE A 156 4.99 -14.74 -15.80
N SER A 157 3.77 -14.69 -16.34
CA SER A 157 2.53 -14.83 -15.58
C SER A 157 2.20 -16.28 -15.25
N PRO A 158 1.25 -16.53 -14.34
CA PRO A 158 0.55 -17.80 -14.30
C PRO A 158 -0.02 -18.18 -15.68
N PHE A 159 -0.15 -19.49 -15.89
CA PHE A 159 -0.88 -20.02 -17.04
C PHE A 159 -2.36 -20.06 -16.72
N ILE A 160 -3.16 -19.35 -17.52
CA ILE A 160 -4.61 -19.39 -17.48
C ILE A 160 -5.05 -19.88 -18.86
N ASP A 161 -5.84 -20.93 -18.92
CA ASP A 161 -6.25 -21.60 -20.19
C ASP A 161 -5.07 -21.92 -21.11
N ASN A 162 -3.97 -22.42 -20.50
CA ASN A 162 -2.71 -22.78 -21.18
C ASN A 162 -1.96 -21.62 -21.85
N VAL A 163 -2.27 -20.37 -21.46
CA VAL A 163 -1.58 -19.17 -21.95
C VAL A 163 -1.05 -18.36 -20.78
N ALA A 164 0.18 -17.90 -20.89
CA ALA A 164 0.81 -16.95 -19.99
C ALA A 164 1.24 -15.68 -20.73
N LEU A 165 1.33 -14.57 -20.03
CA LEU A 165 2.04 -13.38 -20.49
C LEU A 165 3.50 -13.51 -20.09
N PHE A 166 4.41 -13.14 -20.96
CA PHE A 166 5.84 -13.10 -20.65
C PHE A 166 6.49 -11.80 -21.15
N GLN A 167 7.55 -11.40 -20.47
CA GLN A 167 8.41 -10.31 -20.90
C GLN A 167 9.69 -10.84 -21.48
N ASP A 168 9.98 -10.47 -22.72
CA ASP A 168 11.23 -10.81 -23.37
C ASP A 168 12.38 -9.95 -22.83
N SER A 169 13.45 -10.59 -22.35
CA SER A 169 14.58 -9.91 -21.71
C SER A 169 15.42 -9.05 -22.64
N LYS A 170 15.32 -9.23 -23.97
CA LYS A 170 16.08 -8.47 -24.95
C LYS A 170 15.38 -7.21 -25.38
N THR A 171 14.06 -7.31 -25.58
CA THR A 171 13.24 -6.18 -26.06
C THR A 171 12.54 -5.43 -24.93
N GLY A 172 12.36 -6.07 -23.77
CA GLY A 172 11.54 -5.55 -22.67
C GLY A 172 10.04 -5.57 -22.97
N LEU A 173 9.63 -6.11 -24.14
CA LEU A 173 8.24 -6.14 -24.55
C LEU A 173 7.54 -7.41 -24.06
N TRP A 174 6.22 -7.29 -23.90
CA TRP A 174 5.34 -8.35 -23.46
C TRP A 174 4.67 -9.06 -24.63
N GLY A 175 4.60 -10.37 -24.51
CA GLY A 175 3.94 -11.28 -25.46
C GLY A 175 3.16 -12.37 -24.73
N GLN A 176 2.61 -13.29 -25.49
CA GLN A 176 1.91 -14.47 -24.99
C GLN A 176 2.76 -15.72 -25.23
N LEU A 177 2.67 -16.65 -24.30
CA LEU A 177 3.36 -17.93 -24.33
C LEU A 177 2.36 -19.04 -24.07
N ASN A 178 2.45 -20.14 -24.83
CA ASN A 178 1.65 -21.34 -24.53
C ASN A 178 2.35 -22.21 -23.47
N ILE A 179 1.65 -23.22 -22.98
CA ILE A 179 2.16 -24.10 -21.92
C ILE A 179 3.35 -24.95 -22.39
N GLU A 180 3.50 -25.15 -23.71
CA GLU A 180 4.63 -25.82 -24.33
C GLU A 180 5.90 -24.92 -24.38
N GLY A 181 5.78 -23.65 -23.98
CA GLY A 181 6.88 -22.69 -23.98
C GLY A 181 7.09 -22.00 -25.32
N GLU A 182 6.11 -22.07 -26.22
CA GLU A 182 6.17 -21.43 -27.53
C GLU A 182 5.48 -20.07 -27.50
N SER A 183 6.11 -19.05 -28.10
CA SER A 183 5.53 -17.71 -28.21
C SER A 183 4.32 -17.68 -29.15
N ILE A 184 3.21 -17.10 -28.70
CA ILE A 184 2.02 -16.84 -29.51
C ILE A 184 2.18 -15.47 -30.17
N GLY A 185 2.88 -15.44 -31.29
CA GLY A 185 3.29 -14.21 -31.97
C GLY A 185 4.50 -13.54 -31.34
N GLU A 186 4.93 -12.42 -31.91
CA GLU A 186 6.06 -11.65 -31.41
C GLU A 186 5.65 -10.77 -30.20
N PRO A 187 6.52 -10.66 -29.15
CA PRO A 187 6.31 -9.69 -28.07
C PRO A 187 6.26 -8.27 -28.63
N LYS A 188 5.20 -7.53 -28.33
CA LYS A 188 4.95 -6.21 -28.91
C LYS A 188 4.37 -5.18 -27.96
N TYR A 189 3.83 -5.58 -26.82
CA TYR A 189 3.18 -4.67 -25.89
C TYR A 189 4.18 -4.12 -24.86
N SER A 190 4.06 -2.86 -24.50
CA SER A 190 4.93 -2.24 -23.52
C SER A 190 4.60 -2.64 -22.07
N ARG A 191 3.37 -3.08 -21.81
CA ARG A 191 2.89 -3.51 -20.49
C ARG A 191 2.00 -4.74 -20.59
N ALA A 192 2.09 -5.58 -19.57
CA ALA A 192 1.09 -6.57 -19.23
C ALA A 192 0.29 -6.06 -18.04
N LEU A 193 -1.04 -6.21 -18.08
CA LEU A 193 -1.94 -5.72 -17.06
C LEU A 193 -2.67 -6.84 -16.31
N GLY A 194 -2.69 -8.04 -16.86
CA GLY A 194 -3.22 -9.24 -16.20
C GLY A 194 -4.04 -10.14 -17.11
N ILE A 195 -4.36 -11.31 -16.57
CA ILE A 195 -5.28 -12.27 -17.18
C ILE A 195 -6.42 -12.47 -16.19
N ILE A 196 -7.63 -12.15 -16.57
CA ILE A 196 -8.83 -12.29 -15.73
C ILE A 196 -9.88 -13.05 -16.52
N ASP A 197 -10.27 -14.20 -16.03
CA ASP A 197 -11.09 -15.17 -16.75
C ASP A 197 -10.44 -15.48 -18.12
N ASP A 198 -11.18 -15.33 -19.22
CA ASP A 198 -10.75 -15.52 -20.60
C ASP A 198 -10.21 -14.23 -21.27
N TRP A 199 -10.05 -13.16 -20.50
CA TRP A 199 -9.56 -11.86 -20.99
C TRP A 199 -8.11 -11.64 -20.60
N ILE A 200 -7.28 -11.37 -21.59
CA ILE A 200 -5.85 -11.03 -21.41
C ILE A 200 -5.70 -9.54 -21.69
N TYR A 201 -5.27 -8.79 -20.68
CA TYR A 201 -5.09 -7.36 -20.78
C TYR A 201 -3.61 -7.00 -20.93
N VAL A 202 -3.31 -6.28 -22.00
CA VAL A 202 -1.99 -5.74 -22.34
C VAL A 202 -2.12 -4.28 -22.73
N ALA A 203 -1.04 -3.52 -22.73
CA ALA A 203 -1.11 -2.12 -23.12
C ALA A 203 0.13 -1.65 -23.87
N ASP A 204 -0.06 -0.61 -24.67
CA ASP A 204 1.00 0.22 -25.22
C ASP A 204 0.97 1.60 -24.57
N THR A 205 2.09 2.01 -24.02
CA THR A 205 2.26 3.34 -23.45
C THR A 205 2.31 4.40 -24.57
N ILE A 206 1.64 5.53 -24.34
CA ILE A 206 1.64 6.65 -25.26
C ILE A 206 2.84 7.53 -24.93
N ALA A 207 3.79 7.64 -25.86
CA ALA A 207 4.99 8.42 -25.66
C ALA A 207 4.65 9.90 -25.39
N ASN A 208 5.33 10.50 -24.39
CA ASN A 208 5.22 11.92 -24.03
C ASN A 208 3.83 12.42 -23.60
N LEU A 209 2.91 11.51 -23.29
CA LEU A 209 1.61 11.86 -22.72
C LEU A 209 1.54 11.38 -21.26
N ARG A 210 1.45 12.33 -20.34
CA ARG A 210 1.37 12.06 -18.90
C ARG A 210 0.27 12.89 -18.27
N ASP A 211 -0.33 12.39 -17.20
CA ASP A 211 -1.26 13.15 -16.38
C ASP A 211 -0.50 14.09 -15.41
N GLU A 212 -1.22 14.88 -14.61
CA GLU A 212 -0.62 15.80 -13.64
C GLU A 212 0.17 15.09 -12.53
N TRP A 213 -0.05 13.79 -12.34
CA TRP A 213 0.68 12.97 -11.39
C TRP A 213 1.85 12.20 -12.00
N ASP A 214 2.26 12.58 -13.21
CA ASP A 214 3.34 11.94 -13.99
C ASP A 214 3.04 10.48 -14.43
N ASN A 215 1.77 10.02 -14.32
CA ASN A 215 1.39 8.73 -14.86
C ASN A 215 1.34 8.75 -16.37
N GLN A 216 1.93 7.77 -17.00
CA GLN A 216 1.96 7.67 -18.45
C GLN A 216 0.64 7.12 -19.00
N TYR A 217 0.04 7.82 -19.93
CA TYR A 217 -1.15 7.32 -20.63
C TYR A 217 -0.83 6.10 -21.49
N MET A 218 -1.83 5.24 -21.64
CA MET A 218 -1.72 3.99 -22.40
C MET A 218 -3.00 3.70 -23.17
N ASN A 219 -2.84 2.90 -24.21
CA ASN A 219 -3.95 2.21 -24.86
C ASN A 219 -3.98 0.77 -24.36
N VAL A 220 -5.09 0.35 -23.80
CA VAL A 220 -5.29 -1.00 -23.27
C VAL A 220 -5.98 -1.87 -24.31
N TYR A 221 -5.48 -3.08 -24.47
CA TYR A 221 -6.06 -4.08 -25.36
C TYR A 221 -6.49 -5.30 -24.54
N ALA A 222 -7.73 -5.71 -24.72
CA ALA A 222 -8.18 -7.02 -24.31
C ALA A 222 -8.00 -7.99 -25.47
N ILE A 223 -7.17 -9.00 -25.28
CA ILE A 223 -6.86 -10.01 -26.30
C ILE A 223 -7.29 -11.40 -25.83
N ASN A 224 -7.48 -12.32 -26.75
CA ASN A 224 -7.76 -13.71 -26.43
C ASN A 224 -6.46 -14.55 -26.42
N SER A 225 -6.60 -15.85 -26.11
CA SER A 225 -5.50 -16.82 -26.10
C SER A 225 -4.79 -17.00 -27.45
N LYS A 226 -5.34 -16.49 -28.55
CA LYS A 226 -4.72 -16.48 -29.88
C LYS A 226 -4.03 -15.16 -30.24
N GLY A 227 -4.05 -14.18 -29.32
CA GLY A 227 -3.50 -12.84 -29.56
C GLY A 227 -4.40 -11.91 -30.36
N GLU A 228 -5.67 -12.30 -30.64
CA GLU A 228 -6.63 -11.46 -31.37
C GLU A 228 -7.24 -10.41 -30.44
N ILE A 229 -7.23 -9.14 -30.89
CA ILE A 229 -7.80 -8.04 -30.11
C ILE A 229 -9.33 -8.17 -30.12
N LYS A 230 -9.92 -8.23 -28.92
CA LYS A 230 -11.36 -8.28 -28.68
C LYS A 230 -11.92 -6.93 -28.26
N ASN A 231 -11.11 -6.09 -27.60
CA ASN A 231 -11.50 -4.75 -27.19
C ASN A 231 -10.28 -3.84 -27.11
N LYS A 232 -10.50 -2.54 -27.28
CA LYS A 232 -9.50 -1.50 -27.12
C LYS A 232 -10.07 -0.36 -26.30
N ILE A 233 -9.31 0.11 -25.29
CA ILE A 233 -9.62 1.25 -24.45
C ILE A 233 -8.48 2.25 -24.64
N GLU A 234 -8.80 3.48 -25.02
CA GLU A 234 -7.80 4.47 -25.40
C GLU A 234 -7.62 5.53 -24.32
N ASN A 235 -6.41 6.04 -24.23
CA ASN A 235 -6.07 7.25 -23.45
C ASN A 235 -6.41 7.14 -21.96
N VAL A 236 -6.05 6.04 -21.32
CA VAL A 236 -6.20 5.88 -19.87
C VAL A 236 -4.85 6.00 -19.16
N SER A 237 -4.82 6.68 -18.02
CA SER A 237 -3.62 6.79 -17.20
C SER A 237 -3.50 5.65 -16.18
N CYS A 238 -4.60 4.94 -15.90
CA CYS A 238 -4.64 3.74 -15.08
C CYS A 238 -5.67 2.75 -15.61
N PHE A 239 -5.33 1.48 -15.64
CA PHE A 239 -6.28 0.40 -15.87
C PHE A 239 -5.88 -0.80 -15.03
N TYR A 240 -6.76 -1.22 -14.13
CA TYR A 240 -6.55 -2.34 -13.24
C TYR A 240 -7.73 -3.31 -13.37
N PRO A 241 -7.55 -4.44 -14.09
CA PRO A 241 -8.62 -5.42 -14.27
C PRO A 241 -8.86 -6.22 -12.99
N LEU A 242 -10.13 -6.40 -12.65
CA LEU A 242 -10.62 -7.26 -11.58
C LEU A 242 -11.61 -8.28 -12.18
N SER A 243 -12.04 -9.27 -11.40
CA SER A 243 -12.85 -10.38 -11.92
C SER A 243 -14.15 -9.94 -12.63
N GLN A 244 -14.87 -8.95 -12.10
CA GLN A 244 -16.15 -8.50 -12.66
C GLN A 244 -16.11 -7.09 -13.22
N TYR A 245 -15.15 -6.28 -12.82
CA TYR A 245 -15.00 -4.88 -13.20
C TYR A 245 -13.52 -4.51 -13.31
N ALA A 246 -13.23 -3.31 -13.75
CA ALA A 246 -11.89 -2.73 -13.74
C ALA A 246 -11.91 -1.41 -12.97
N ILE A 247 -10.76 -1.06 -12.42
CA ILE A 247 -10.50 0.29 -11.92
C ILE A 247 -9.80 1.04 -13.04
N MET A 248 -10.31 2.20 -13.40
CA MET A 248 -9.75 3.05 -14.45
C MET A 248 -9.51 4.45 -13.93
N ALA A 249 -8.54 5.13 -14.53
CA ALA A 249 -8.37 6.56 -14.36
C ALA A 249 -8.31 7.26 -15.73
N GLU A 250 -9.08 8.33 -15.83
CA GLU A 250 -9.10 9.23 -16.96
C GLU A 250 -9.28 10.66 -16.44
N ASN A 251 -8.51 11.61 -16.96
CA ASN A 251 -8.59 13.01 -16.54
C ASN A 251 -8.56 13.18 -15.01
N GLU A 252 -7.63 12.48 -14.34
CA GLU A 252 -7.39 12.54 -12.90
C GLU A 252 -8.55 12.07 -12.01
N LYS A 253 -9.49 11.36 -12.57
CA LYS A 253 -10.60 10.77 -11.85
C LYS A 253 -10.57 9.26 -11.98
N TYR A 254 -10.63 8.60 -10.83
CA TYR A 254 -10.78 7.16 -10.77
C TYR A 254 -12.25 6.78 -10.76
N TYR A 255 -12.57 5.69 -11.42
CA TYR A 255 -13.91 5.10 -11.44
C TYR A 255 -13.86 3.59 -11.67
N PHE A 256 -14.95 2.94 -11.31
CA PHE A 256 -15.13 1.54 -11.64
C PHE A 256 -15.75 1.42 -13.04
N ALA A 257 -15.20 0.52 -13.84
CA ALA A 257 -15.65 0.26 -15.19
C ALA A 257 -15.95 -1.22 -15.40
N ASP A 258 -16.77 -1.52 -16.41
CA ASP A 258 -16.90 -2.88 -16.90
C ASP A 258 -15.60 -3.33 -17.61
N LYS A 259 -15.52 -4.61 -17.97
CA LYS A 259 -14.34 -5.17 -18.67
C LYS A 259 -14.07 -4.51 -20.05
N LYS A 260 -14.98 -3.72 -20.58
CA LYS A 260 -14.83 -2.98 -21.84
C LYS A 260 -14.42 -1.53 -21.64
N GLY A 261 -14.31 -1.08 -20.38
CA GLY A 261 -13.94 0.28 -20.04
C GLY A 261 -15.11 1.25 -19.90
N ASN A 262 -16.37 0.78 -19.90
CA ASN A 262 -17.51 1.65 -19.66
C ASN A 262 -17.71 1.83 -18.15
N PRO A 263 -17.89 3.06 -17.64
CA PRO A 263 -18.21 3.28 -16.23
C PRO A 263 -19.47 2.47 -15.81
N ILE A 264 -19.39 1.80 -14.66
CA ILE A 264 -20.51 1.00 -14.13
C ILE A 264 -21.51 1.85 -13.34
N ASP A 265 -21.10 3.03 -12.92
CA ASP A 265 -21.95 4.03 -12.27
C ASP A 265 -21.45 5.45 -12.60
N ASN A 266 -22.10 6.47 -12.03
CA ASN A 266 -21.74 7.88 -12.22
C ASN A 266 -20.77 8.41 -11.14
N ASN A 267 -20.25 7.53 -10.29
CA ASN A 267 -19.34 7.94 -9.23
C ASN A 267 -17.93 8.09 -9.79
N SER A 268 -17.25 9.12 -9.33
CA SER A 268 -15.81 9.27 -9.55
C SER A 268 -15.12 9.48 -8.21
N TYR A 269 -13.91 8.99 -8.14
CA TYR A 269 -13.09 9.02 -6.93
C TYR A 269 -11.82 9.80 -7.23
N TYR A 270 -11.33 10.53 -6.25
CA TYR A 270 -10.04 11.21 -6.39
C TYR A 270 -8.91 10.21 -6.53
N LYS A 271 -8.99 9.11 -5.79
CA LYS A 271 -8.05 7.99 -5.89
C LYS A 271 -8.70 6.69 -5.45
N ILE A 272 -8.37 5.64 -6.14
CA ILE A 272 -8.59 4.27 -5.71
C ILE A 272 -7.22 3.64 -5.54
N SER A 273 -6.87 3.25 -4.31
CA SER A 273 -5.63 2.52 -4.08
C SER A 273 -5.75 1.14 -4.68
N VAL A 274 -4.90 0.87 -5.64
CA VAL A 274 -4.67 -0.46 -6.19
C VAL A 274 -3.36 -0.98 -5.62
N PRO A 275 -3.20 -2.28 -5.48
CA PRO A 275 -1.93 -2.84 -5.03
C PRO A 275 -0.78 -2.28 -5.86
N PRO A 276 0.37 -1.91 -5.25
CA PRO A 276 1.50 -1.46 -6.01
C PRO A 276 1.93 -2.58 -6.95
N PHE A 277 1.96 -2.27 -8.23
CA PHE A 277 2.62 -3.13 -9.17
C PHE A 277 4.12 -2.98 -8.94
N THR A 278 4.77 -4.04 -8.51
CA THR A 278 6.16 -4.21 -8.89
C THR A 278 6.19 -4.33 -10.41
N ASP A 279 7.29 -4.01 -11.06
CA ASP A 279 7.45 -4.12 -12.53
C ASP A 279 7.14 -5.52 -13.08
N ALA A 280 6.95 -6.50 -12.21
CA ALA A 280 6.38 -7.79 -12.54
C ALA A 280 4.85 -7.69 -12.53
N PRO A 281 4.17 -8.10 -13.60
CA PRO A 281 2.73 -8.13 -13.65
C PRO A 281 2.19 -9.01 -12.53
N SER A 282 1.47 -8.40 -11.60
CA SER A 282 0.69 -9.15 -10.64
C SER A 282 -0.58 -9.61 -11.35
N TYR A 283 -0.59 -10.84 -11.76
CA TYR A 283 -1.62 -11.43 -12.62
C TYR A 283 -2.89 -11.80 -11.91
N SER A 284 -2.85 -11.69 -10.65
CA SER A 284 -4.01 -11.88 -9.81
C SER A 284 -4.00 -10.76 -8.79
N PRO A 285 -5.13 -10.16 -8.44
CA PRO A 285 -5.24 -9.31 -7.26
C PRO A 285 -4.76 -10.03 -6.00
N PHE A 286 -4.43 -11.29 -6.13
CA PHE A 286 -4.05 -12.22 -5.11
C PHE A 286 -2.63 -12.04 -4.53
N TRP A 287 -1.71 -11.32 -5.18
CA TRP A 287 -0.29 -11.44 -4.84
C TRP A 287 0.32 -10.27 -4.10
N SER A 288 -0.34 -9.13 -4.12
CA SER A 288 0.31 -7.89 -3.71
C SER A 288 -0.12 -7.33 -2.37
N SER A 289 -1.04 -7.96 -1.65
CA SER A 289 -1.55 -7.34 -0.45
C SER A 289 -1.48 -8.23 0.78
N LEU A 290 -0.69 -7.77 1.75
CA LEU A 290 -0.74 -8.21 3.14
C LEU A 290 -1.67 -7.29 3.92
N ILE A 291 -2.47 -7.84 4.82
CA ILE A 291 -3.17 -7.04 5.83
C ILE A 291 -2.34 -7.09 7.10
N ALA A 292 -1.79 -5.95 7.50
CA ALA A 292 -0.94 -5.84 8.67
C ALA A 292 -1.40 -4.73 9.61
N PRO A 293 -1.36 -4.94 10.95
CA PRO A 293 -1.69 -3.91 11.93
C PRO A 293 -0.67 -2.77 11.98
N HIS A 294 0.59 -3.06 11.67
CA HIS A 294 1.67 -2.06 11.63
C HIS A 294 2.21 -1.94 10.22
N SER A 295 2.57 -0.71 9.82
CA SER A 295 3.23 -0.47 8.54
C SER A 295 4.54 -1.25 8.51
N MET A 296 4.62 -2.24 7.66
CA MET A 296 5.88 -2.87 7.30
C MET A 296 6.46 -2.01 6.17
N SER A 297 7.58 -1.33 6.43
CA SER A 297 8.29 -0.56 5.42
C SER A 297 8.49 -1.42 4.17
N ASP A 298 8.14 -0.91 3.02
CA ASP A 298 8.39 -1.40 1.66
C ASP A 298 7.49 -2.51 1.08
N TYR A 299 6.52 -3.08 1.85
CA TYR A 299 5.62 -4.13 1.35
C TYR A 299 4.17 -3.94 1.83
N ASP A 300 3.74 -2.70 1.98
CA ASP A 300 2.40 -2.43 2.50
C ASP A 300 1.32 -2.84 1.51
N ALA A 301 0.41 -3.60 2.03
CA ALA A 301 -0.77 -4.09 1.35
C ALA A 301 -1.74 -2.97 1.02
N TRP A 302 -2.16 -2.90 -0.20
CA TRP A 302 -3.04 -1.85 -0.68
C TRP A 302 -4.30 -2.46 -1.28
N GLY A 303 -5.42 -2.00 -0.87
CA GLY A 303 -6.72 -2.43 -1.36
C GLY A 303 -7.85 -1.58 -0.79
N VAL A 304 -7.57 -0.30 -0.49
CA VAL A 304 -8.59 0.58 0.08
C VAL A 304 -8.98 1.63 -0.95
N VAL A 305 -10.26 1.67 -1.25
CA VAL A 305 -10.88 2.85 -1.87
C VAL A 305 -10.84 3.96 -0.82
N THR A 306 -9.87 4.85 -0.91
CA THR A 306 -9.84 6.03 -0.06
C THR A 306 -10.66 7.11 -0.74
N ASN A 307 -11.89 7.25 -0.31
CA ASN A 307 -12.63 8.46 -0.55
C ASN A 307 -11.93 9.58 0.20
N TYR A 308 -11.27 10.46 -0.55
CA TYR A 308 -10.96 11.81 -0.12
C TYR A 308 -10.20 11.94 1.21
N ILE A 309 -9.02 12.57 1.18
CA ILE A 309 -8.45 13.17 2.39
C ILE A 309 -9.41 14.29 2.78
N ASP A 310 -10.07 14.14 3.93
CA ASP A 310 -10.74 15.25 4.56
C ASP A 310 -9.65 16.18 5.10
N GLU A 311 -9.22 17.16 4.28
CA GLU A 311 -8.17 18.12 4.63
C GLU A 311 -8.51 18.77 5.97
N LYS A 312 -9.76 19.14 6.17
CA LYS A 312 -10.22 19.79 7.39
C LYS A 312 -10.05 18.90 8.61
N LYS A 313 -10.41 17.62 8.50
CA LYS A 313 -10.26 16.65 9.58
C LYS A 313 -8.78 16.32 9.84
N THR A 314 -7.97 16.25 8.79
CA THR A 314 -6.54 16.02 8.91
C THR A 314 -5.85 17.21 9.55
N LEU A 315 -6.16 18.43 9.12
CA LEU A 315 -5.65 19.64 9.75
C LEU A 315 -6.11 19.78 11.21
N ALA A 316 -7.36 19.42 11.52
CA ALA A 316 -7.84 19.39 12.90
C ALA A 316 -6.97 18.51 13.78
N SER A 317 -6.58 17.32 13.33
CA SER A 317 -5.73 16.43 14.11
C SER A 317 -4.36 17.02 14.45
N ILE A 318 -3.87 17.95 13.64
CA ILE A 318 -2.60 18.68 13.86
C ILE A 318 -2.85 19.88 14.78
N PHE A 319 -3.83 20.72 14.44
CA PHE A 319 -4.07 21.98 15.09
C PHE A 319 -4.82 21.87 16.42
N ASP A 320 -5.58 20.79 16.68
CA ASP A 320 -6.18 20.49 17.99
C ASP A 320 -5.14 20.29 19.10
N LYS A 321 -3.88 20.10 18.73
CA LYS A 321 -2.75 20.04 19.67
C LYS A 321 -2.22 21.42 20.12
N LEU A 322 -2.67 22.51 19.46
CA LEU A 322 -2.32 23.87 19.86
C LEU A 322 -2.92 24.21 21.22
N THR A 323 -2.15 24.90 22.01
CA THR A 323 -2.55 25.49 23.30
C THR A 323 -2.19 26.97 23.31
N SER A 324 -2.67 27.73 24.26
CA SER A 324 -2.36 29.18 24.35
C SER A 324 -0.84 29.49 24.54
N ASP A 325 -0.05 28.51 24.92
CA ASP A 325 1.38 28.64 25.20
C ASP A 325 2.28 27.75 24.34
N GLY A 326 1.72 26.98 23.39
CA GLY A 326 2.54 26.13 22.52
C GLY A 326 1.76 25.07 21.76
N ILE A 327 2.39 23.94 21.51
CA ILE A 327 1.79 22.78 20.85
C ILE A 327 2.19 21.50 21.58
N ASP A 328 1.22 20.67 21.90
CA ASP A 328 1.41 19.42 22.65
C ASP A 328 2.20 19.67 23.97
N SER A 329 3.28 18.96 24.19
CA SER A 329 4.16 19.12 25.37
C SER A 329 5.18 20.25 25.25
N LEU A 330 5.29 20.88 24.05
CA LEU A 330 6.20 21.99 23.78
C LEU A 330 5.57 23.33 24.11
N LYS A 331 6.23 24.12 24.95
CA LYS A 331 5.75 25.43 25.39
C LYS A 331 6.72 26.55 25.07
N MET A 332 6.21 27.72 24.67
CA MET A 332 7.01 28.92 24.52
C MET A 332 7.63 29.31 25.85
N GLY A 333 8.90 29.70 25.83
CA GLY A 333 9.65 30.02 27.04
C GLY A 333 10.13 28.82 27.85
N GLN A 334 9.83 27.60 27.42
CA GLN A 334 10.30 26.39 28.08
C GLN A 334 11.83 26.29 28.04
N THR A 335 12.45 25.93 29.18
CA THR A 335 13.93 25.84 29.27
C THR A 335 14.46 24.67 28.43
N ILE A 336 15.70 24.82 27.94
CA ILE A 336 16.40 23.78 27.19
C ILE A 336 16.50 22.50 28.02
N SER A 337 16.84 22.57 29.30
CA SER A 337 16.96 21.39 30.16
C SER A 337 15.63 20.60 30.19
N ARG A 338 14.52 21.30 30.32
CA ARG A 338 13.20 20.67 30.33
C ARG A 338 12.86 19.98 29.00
N ILE A 339 13.20 20.60 27.86
CA ILE A 339 13.03 20.03 26.55
C ILE A 339 13.89 18.78 26.34
N MET A 340 15.18 18.88 26.76
CA MET A 340 16.12 17.76 26.71
C MET A 340 15.61 16.56 27.53
N ASP A 341 15.09 16.82 28.73
CA ASP A 341 14.53 15.78 29.59
C ASP A 341 13.28 15.12 28.97
N LEU A 342 12.36 15.92 28.41
CA LEU A 342 11.12 15.43 27.81
C LEU A 342 11.37 14.54 26.58
N TYR A 343 12.39 14.88 25.78
CA TYR A 343 12.68 14.19 24.52
C TYR A 343 13.95 13.33 24.57
N ASN A 344 14.49 13.11 25.76
CA ASN A 344 15.71 12.30 25.99
C ASN A 344 16.89 12.71 25.10
N ILE A 345 17.09 14.02 24.95
CA ILE A 345 18.17 14.58 24.13
C ILE A 345 19.43 14.67 24.97
N LYS A 346 20.49 14.00 24.55
CA LYS A 346 21.76 13.95 25.34
C LYS A 346 22.68 15.13 25.07
N GLN A 347 22.60 15.77 23.92
CA GLN A 347 23.51 16.86 23.54
C GLN A 347 22.77 17.87 22.65
N MET A 348 22.99 19.15 22.93
CA MET A 348 22.46 20.25 22.11
C MET A 348 23.24 20.37 20.79
N PRO A 349 22.55 20.52 19.65
CA PRO A 349 23.21 20.83 18.39
C PRO A 349 23.80 22.23 18.39
N ALA A 350 24.85 22.42 17.60
CA ALA A 350 25.62 23.69 17.56
C ALA A 350 24.87 24.85 16.87
N ASN A 351 23.78 24.58 16.16
CA ASN A 351 23.05 25.56 15.33
C ASN A 351 21.83 26.20 16.02
N GLY A 352 21.56 25.88 17.26
CA GLY A 352 20.44 26.45 18.01
C GLY A 352 19.05 25.93 17.68
N MET A 353 18.91 25.02 16.72
CA MET A 353 17.69 24.27 16.44
C MET A 353 17.83 22.84 16.96
N VAL A 354 16.80 22.33 17.60
CA VAL A 354 16.73 20.97 18.13
C VAL A 354 15.60 20.24 17.44
N ASP A 355 15.93 19.20 16.70
CA ASP A 355 14.93 18.34 16.07
C ASP A 355 14.42 17.33 17.10
N LEU A 356 13.12 17.37 17.30
CA LEU A 356 12.41 16.51 18.23
C LEU A 356 11.66 15.47 17.39
N HIS A 357 12.22 14.29 17.30
CA HIS A 357 11.60 13.20 16.53
C HIS A 357 10.38 12.64 17.27
N ASN A 358 9.28 13.41 17.28
CA ASN A 358 8.02 12.92 17.80
C ASN A 358 7.12 12.48 16.64
N ARG A 359 6.78 11.18 16.61
CA ARG A 359 6.02 10.54 15.53
C ARG A 359 4.66 10.01 16.00
N ASP A 360 4.19 10.44 17.17
CA ASP A 360 3.13 9.71 17.86
C ASP A 360 1.69 10.02 17.39
N TRP A 361 1.49 10.81 16.35
CA TRP A 361 0.15 11.10 15.89
C TRP A 361 0.07 11.38 14.40
N GLY A 362 -0.96 10.89 13.79
CA GLY A 362 -1.29 11.08 12.39
C GLY A 362 -2.67 10.52 12.09
N ILE A 363 -3.39 11.22 11.23
CA ILE A 363 -4.57 10.71 10.55
C ILE A 363 -4.15 10.48 9.10
N ASN A 364 -4.54 9.37 8.51
CA ASN A 364 -4.18 9.02 7.12
C ASN A 364 -2.66 9.03 6.85
N GLN A 365 -1.85 8.62 7.84
CA GLN A 365 -0.38 8.63 7.77
C GLN A 365 0.25 10.03 7.59
N VAL A 366 -0.48 11.07 7.85
CA VAL A 366 0.06 12.42 7.99
C VAL A 366 0.45 12.63 9.44
N PHE A 367 1.71 12.91 9.70
CA PHE A 367 2.22 13.16 11.04
C PHE A 367 3.02 14.46 11.08
N ALA A 368 3.16 15.04 12.26
CA ALA A 368 3.99 16.20 12.44
C ALA A 368 5.29 15.85 13.17
N THR A 369 6.37 16.50 12.77
CA THR A 369 7.64 16.53 13.48
C THR A 369 7.89 17.93 14.02
N TYR A 370 8.57 18.02 15.16
CA TYR A 370 8.82 19.29 15.81
C TYR A 370 10.31 19.60 15.83
N SER A 371 10.63 20.88 15.62
CA SER A 371 11.95 21.44 15.89
C SER A 371 11.80 22.69 16.75
N VAL A 372 12.70 22.89 17.69
CA VAL A 372 12.67 24.03 18.59
C VAL A 372 13.86 24.94 18.39
N GLY A 373 13.60 26.21 18.08
CA GLY A 373 14.58 27.29 18.08
C GLY A 373 14.77 27.89 19.46
N ILE A 374 16.00 28.04 19.89
CA ILE A 374 16.37 28.44 21.25
C ILE A 374 17.08 29.77 21.23
N LEU A 375 16.63 30.70 22.08
CA LEU A 375 17.34 31.93 22.32
C LEU A 375 18.47 31.70 23.33
N TYR A 376 19.73 31.76 22.88
CA TYR A 376 20.91 31.50 23.70
C TYR A 376 21.01 32.35 24.98
N LYS A 377 20.55 33.60 24.95
CA LYS A 377 20.62 34.50 26.10
C LYS A 377 19.76 34.04 27.27
N CYS A 378 18.51 33.56 26.99
CA CYS A 378 17.61 33.11 28.05
C CYS A 378 17.51 31.56 28.14
N LYS A 379 18.15 30.84 27.25
CA LYS A 379 18.13 29.37 27.18
C LYS A 379 16.71 28.78 27.20
N CYS A 380 15.82 29.40 26.44
CA CYS A 380 14.43 28.99 26.35
C CYS A 380 13.95 28.93 24.88
N ALA A 381 12.85 28.18 24.66
CA ALA A 381 12.21 28.05 23.35
C ALA A 381 11.53 29.37 22.97
N ILE A 382 11.83 29.86 21.78
CA ILE A 382 11.24 31.08 21.21
C ILE A 382 10.55 30.82 19.87
N VAL A 383 10.87 29.74 19.21
CA VAL A 383 10.28 29.28 17.96
C VAL A 383 10.05 27.79 18.06
N ILE A 384 8.87 27.34 17.68
CA ILE A 384 8.56 25.91 17.48
C ILE A 384 8.21 25.75 16.02
N LYS A 385 9.03 25.04 15.25
CA LYS A 385 8.71 24.61 13.88
C LYS A 385 7.89 23.34 13.96
N VAL A 386 6.80 23.31 13.24
CA VAL A 386 5.96 22.11 13.02
C VAL A 386 6.07 21.75 11.56
N GLU A 387 6.62 20.62 11.26
CA GLU A 387 6.75 20.10 9.89
C GLU A 387 5.75 18.95 9.68
N ILE A 388 4.89 19.11 8.69
CA ILE A 388 3.85 18.14 8.34
C ILE A 388 4.45 17.17 7.32
N ASN A 389 4.57 15.91 7.70
CA ASN A 389 5.09 14.85 6.88
C ASN A 389 3.93 14.03 6.30
N ALA A 390 3.65 14.24 5.04
CA ALA A 390 2.63 13.53 4.28
C ALA A 390 3.21 12.54 3.27
N SER A 391 4.54 12.46 3.13
CA SER A 391 5.23 11.67 2.12
C SER A 391 5.19 10.17 2.33
N ALA A 392 4.84 9.73 3.53
CA ALA A 392 4.70 8.31 3.85
C ALA A 392 3.26 7.80 3.66
N SER A 393 2.37 8.67 3.17
CA SER A 393 1.00 8.24 2.90
C SER A 393 0.99 7.27 1.72
N PRO A 394 0.44 6.07 1.91
CA PRO A 394 0.15 5.17 0.80
C PRO A 394 -0.77 5.79 -0.23
N ILE A 395 -1.36 6.90 0.11
CA ILE A 395 -2.30 7.63 -0.71
C ILE A 395 -1.57 8.39 -1.82
N GLY A 396 -0.22 8.38 -1.89
CA GLY A 396 0.56 8.98 -3.01
C GLY A 396 0.02 10.30 -3.52
N ASP A 397 -0.73 11.00 -2.67
CA ASP A 397 -1.44 12.18 -3.03
C ASP A 397 -0.50 13.35 -2.97
N ASN A 398 -0.66 14.21 -3.89
CA ASN A 398 -0.02 15.51 -3.83
C ASN A 398 -0.39 16.15 -2.48
N PRO A 399 0.52 16.15 -1.49
CA PRO A 399 0.25 16.72 -0.16
C PRO A 399 -0.01 18.22 -0.25
N GLN A 400 0.24 18.81 -1.44
CA GLN A 400 0.06 20.22 -1.72
C GLN A 400 -1.34 20.72 -1.37
N ARG A 401 -2.39 19.94 -1.68
CA ARG A 401 -3.77 20.34 -1.34
C ARG A 401 -4.00 20.50 0.16
N LEU A 402 -3.36 19.64 0.96
CA LEU A 402 -3.41 19.77 2.42
C LEU A 402 -2.71 21.06 2.86
N PHE A 403 -1.55 21.36 2.25
CA PHE A 403 -0.79 22.57 2.55
C PHE A 403 -1.51 23.84 2.07
N ASP A 404 -2.13 23.80 0.90
CA ASP A 404 -2.93 24.89 0.33
C ASP A 404 -4.19 25.20 1.18
N ALA A 405 -4.69 24.21 1.93
CA ALA A 405 -5.83 24.39 2.82
C ALA A 405 -5.47 25.03 4.18
N ILE A 406 -4.18 25.09 4.54
CA ILE A 406 -3.75 25.64 5.85
C ILE A 406 -4.16 27.09 6.04
N PRO A 407 -3.96 28.03 5.09
CA PRO A 407 -4.36 29.43 5.27
C PRO A 407 -5.84 29.59 5.60
N GLN A 408 -6.69 28.88 4.87
CA GLN A 408 -8.14 28.90 5.12
C GLN A 408 -8.49 28.29 6.48
N TYR A 409 -7.83 27.18 6.84
CA TYR A 409 -8.03 26.54 8.13
C TYR A 409 -7.65 27.46 9.30
N LEU A 410 -6.51 28.15 9.22
CA LEU A 410 -6.04 29.10 10.23
C LEU A 410 -7.04 30.25 10.44
N THR A 411 -7.60 30.80 9.35
CA THR A 411 -8.53 31.95 9.45
C THR A 411 -9.95 31.55 9.75
N GLU A 412 -10.51 30.58 9.02
CA GLU A 412 -11.94 30.24 9.14
C GLU A 412 -12.25 29.26 10.28
N THR A 413 -11.35 28.36 10.58
CA THR A 413 -11.58 27.32 11.59
C THR A 413 -10.99 27.72 12.94
N LEU A 414 -9.74 28.19 12.96
CA LEU A 414 -9.09 28.65 14.19
C LEU A 414 -9.39 30.10 14.52
N GLY A 415 -10.00 30.87 13.61
CA GLY A 415 -10.37 32.28 13.85
C GLY A 415 -9.18 33.23 13.97
N LEU A 416 -8.01 32.86 13.44
CA LEU A 416 -6.83 33.69 13.53
C LEU A 416 -6.91 34.86 12.56
N LYS A 417 -6.42 36.03 13.00
CA LYS A 417 -6.35 37.21 12.16
C LYS A 417 -5.09 37.19 11.31
N ARG A 418 -5.23 37.24 9.98
CA ARG A 418 -4.10 37.38 9.07
C ARG A 418 -3.62 38.83 9.08
N GLU A 419 -2.45 39.10 9.65
CA GLU A 419 -1.86 40.42 9.78
C GLU A 419 -0.98 40.79 8.59
N ASP A 420 -0.32 39.79 7.97
CA ASP A 420 0.55 39.96 6.81
C ASP A 420 0.44 38.71 5.91
N GLU A 421 1.13 38.66 4.78
CA GLU A 421 1.11 37.57 3.82
C GLU A 421 1.30 36.20 4.48
N ASN A 422 2.18 36.12 5.49
CA ASN A 422 2.56 34.87 6.13
C ASN A 422 2.30 34.85 7.64
N LEU A 423 1.74 35.90 8.22
CA LEU A 423 1.59 36.07 9.68
C LEU A 423 0.14 35.98 10.11
N TYR A 424 -0.15 35.00 10.98
CA TYR A 424 -1.47 34.76 11.56
C TYR A 424 -1.44 34.97 13.07
N ARG A 425 -2.21 35.96 13.55
CA ARG A 425 -2.26 36.36 14.95
C ARG A 425 -3.33 35.65 15.72
N SER A 426 -2.94 35.13 16.89
CA SER A 426 -3.84 34.61 17.91
C SER A 426 -3.96 35.62 19.05
N GLU A 427 -5.15 36.08 19.40
CA GLU A 427 -5.35 37.03 20.52
C GLU A 427 -5.02 36.38 21.86
N ASP A 428 -5.39 35.11 22.03
CA ASP A 428 -5.34 34.39 23.30
C ASP A 428 -4.04 33.63 23.54
N ALA A 429 -3.14 33.50 22.52
CA ALA A 429 -1.88 32.77 22.63
C ALA A 429 -0.69 33.71 22.86
N CYS A 430 0.37 33.22 23.51
CA CYS A 430 1.65 33.93 23.67
C CYS A 430 2.54 33.91 22.44
N TYR A 431 2.07 33.35 21.31
CA TYR A 431 2.77 33.25 20.03
C TYR A 431 1.86 33.64 18.88
N ASP A 432 2.47 33.96 17.74
CA ASP A 432 1.82 34.07 16.44
C ASP A 432 2.22 32.86 15.57
N ILE A 433 1.39 32.53 14.57
CA ILE A 433 1.71 31.49 13.59
C ILE A 433 2.26 32.14 12.34
N VAL A 434 3.43 31.68 11.89
CA VAL A 434 4.02 32.06 10.60
C VAL A 434 3.92 30.86 9.67
N TYR A 435 3.24 31.02 8.54
CA TYR A 435 3.09 29.99 7.52
C TYR A 435 3.32 30.58 6.13
N TYR A 436 4.19 29.95 5.36
CA TYR A 436 4.42 30.28 3.96
C TYR A 436 3.58 29.39 3.07
N GLU A 437 2.75 29.99 2.21
CA GLU A 437 1.81 29.26 1.37
C GLU A 437 2.52 28.16 0.55
N GLY A 438 1.95 26.94 0.58
CA GLY A 438 2.49 25.79 -0.13
C GLY A 438 3.61 25.04 0.58
N GLU A 439 4.11 25.55 1.71
CA GLU A 439 5.14 24.86 2.48
C GLU A 439 4.55 23.77 3.38
N ASN A 440 5.32 22.75 3.67
CA ASN A 440 4.91 21.67 4.56
C ASN A 440 5.14 21.96 6.04
N SER A 441 5.48 23.18 6.38
CA SER A 441 5.82 23.57 7.75
C SER A 441 5.28 24.94 8.13
N PHE A 442 4.91 25.08 9.38
CA PHE A 442 4.58 26.37 10.00
C PHE A 442 5.38 26.56 11.30
N PHE A 443 5.42 27.80 11.75
CA PHE A 443 6.17 28.17 12.92
C PHE A 443 5.28 28.81 13.97
N LEU A 444 5.38 28.38 15.22
CA LEU A 444 4.88 29.17 16.36
C LEU A 444 6.04 30.09 16.80
N MET A 445 5.82 31.38 16.69
CA MET A 445 6.83 32.39 17.06
C MET A 445 6.37 33.20 18.26
N SER A 446 7.22 33.33 19.26
CA SER A 446 6.91 34.14 20.44
C SER A 446 6.57 35.58 20.04
N LYS A 447 5.47 36.15 20.55
CA LYS A 447 5.07 37.54 20.32
C LYS A 447 6.14 38.55 20.66
N ALA A 448 7.01 38.24 21.62
CA ALA A 448 8.18 39.07 21.93
C ALA A 448 9.15 39.28 20.74
N ILE A 449 9.01 38.47 19.68
CA ILE A 449 9.80 38.56 18.45
C ILE A 449 8.97 39.19 17.32
N THR A 450 7.71 38.84 17.17
CA THR A 450 6.85 39.29 16.07
C THR A 450 6.32 40.73 16.25
N GLU A 451 6.35 41.28 17.46
CA GLU A 451 5.95 42.65 17.77
C GLU A 451 7.08 43.69 17.66
N LYS A 452 8.25 43.30 17.19
CA LYS A 452 9.40 44.22 16.93
C LYS A 452 9.48 44.55 15.47
#